data_bcc7fa30077ff3d027bc5ab2cdab3f0e
#
_entry.id   bcc7fa30077ff3d027bc5ab2cdab3f0e
#
_cell.length_a   1.000
_cell.length_b   1.000
_cell.length_c   1.000
_cell.angle_alpha   90.00
_cell.angle_beta   90.00
_cell.angle_gamma   90.00
#
_symmetry.space_group_name_H-M   'P 1'
#
loop_
_entity.id
_entity.type
_entity.pdbx_description
1 polymer ?
#
loop_
_entity_poly.entity_id
_entity_poly.type
_entity_poly.pdbx_seq_one_letter_code
_entity_poly.pdbx_strand_id
1 'polypeptide(L)'
;MLFRSYVLNGRVVVPEGIELTIEPGTLIKGKEGDGANASTLIIAQGGKIDAQGTESAPIIMTSILDNITVGDQAGTNLDETDAGLWGGLIVLGYAPISADAATALIEGLPANEAYAVYGGTNAADNSGSIEYVSVRHGGTLIGDGNEINGITLAGVGSATVVNHIEVVANVDDGVEFFGGSVNASNIVVWAQGDDAYDIDQAYSGT
;
A
#
# COMPACT_ATOMS: atom_id res chain seq x y z
N MET A 1 -25.98 -6.56 0.11
CA MET A 1 -24.56 -6.40 -0.29
C MET A 1 -23.82 -7.61 0.27
N LEU A 2 -23.13 -8.39 -0.51
CA LEU A 2 -22.31 -9.51 -0.02
C LEU A 2 -20.91 -8.94 0.24
N PHE A 3 -20.61 -8.59 1.48
CA PHE A 3 -19.24 -8.27 1.86
C PHE A 3 -18.36 -9.51 1.69
N ARG A 4 -17.11 -9.31 1.32
CA ARG A 4 -16.19 -10.40 1.03
C ARG A 4 -14.94 -10.29 1.89
N SER A 5 -14.37 -11.43 2.24
CA SER A 5 -13.06 -11.52 2.89
C SER A 5 -12.12 -12.33 2.02
N TYR A 6 -10.90 -11.83 1.85
CA TYR A 6 -9.83 -12.48 1.10
C TYR A 6 -8.58 -12.61 1.96
N VAL A 7 -7.77 -13.62 1.65
CA VAL A 7 -6.50 -13.84 2.33
C VAL A 7 -5.38 -13.76 1.32
N LEU A 8 -4.43 -12.87 1.55
CA LEU A 8 -3.15 -12.83 0.84
C LEU A 8 -2.21 -13.86 1.45
N ASN A 9 -1.55 -14.65 0.62
CA ASN A 9 -0.59 -15.66 1.02
C ASN A 9 0.70 -15.47 0.20
N GLY A 10 1.62 -14.67 0.72
CA GLY A 10 2.77 -14.16 0.00
C GLY A 10 2.42 -12.94 -0.86
N ARG A 11 3.30 -12.59 -1.77
CA ARG A 11 3.16 -11.41 -2.63
C ARG A 11 2.07 -11.63 -3.68
N VAL A 12 1.10 -10.73 -3.72
CA VAL A 12 0.05 -10.70 -4.75
C VAL A 12 0.30 -9.48 -5.62
N VAL A 13 0.60 -9.73 -6.90
CA VAL A 13 0.99 -8.69 -7.85
C VAL A 13 -0.11 -8.46 -8.87
N VAL A 14 -0.49 -7.21 -9.07
CA VAL A 14 -1.35 -6.75 -10.17
C VAL A 14 -0.43 -6.24 -11.27
N PRO A 15 -0.20 -7.00 -12.35
CA PRO A 15 0.75 -6.65 -13.38
C PRO A 15 0.20 -5.60 -14.36
N GLU A 16 1.07 -5.10 -15.24
CA GLU A 16 0.72 -4.19 -16.33
C GLU A 16 -0.50 -4.68 -17.13
N GLY A 17 -1.43 -3.78 -17.40
CA GLY A 17 -2.64 -4.04 -18.18
C GLY A 17 -3.77 -4.73 -17.40
N ILE A 18 -3.56 -5.03 -16.13
CA ILE A 18 -4.59 -5.62 -15.26
C ILE A 18 -5.10 -4.58 -14.27
N GLU A 19 -6.41 -4.58 -14.02
CA GLU A 19 -7.05 -3.79 -12.97
C GLU A 19 -7.64 -4.71 -11.90
N LEU A 20 -7.27 -4.47 -10.64
CA LEU A 20 -7.87 -5.12 -9.48
C LEU A 20 -8.98 -4.24 -8.92
N THR A 21 -10.21 -4.68 -9.03
CA THR A 21 -11.35 -4.01 -8.38
C THR A 21 -11.62 -4.61 -7.00
N ILE A 22 -11.70 -3.75 -5.98
CA ILE A 22 -12.01 -4.11 -4.60
C ILE A 22 -13.30 -3.39 -4.20
N GLU A 23 -14.37 -4.15 -4.00
CA GLU A 23 -15.69 -3.60 -3.66
C GLU A 23 -15.71 -2.96 -2.24
N PRO A 24 -16.53 -1.92 -2.00
CA PRO A 24 -16.72 -1.35 -0.66
C PRO A 24 -17.04 -2.41 0.40
N GLY A 25 -16.46 -2.26 1.60
CA GLY A 25 -16.65 -3.18 2.72
C GLY A 25 -15.90 -4.51 2.59
N THR A 26 -14.98 -4.62 1.64
CA THR A 26 -14.11 -5.79 1.52
C THR A 26 -13.06 -5.80 2.62
N LEU A 27 -12.85 -6.98 3.20
CA LEU A 27 -11.80 -7.26 4.18
C LEU A 27 -10.69 -8.09 3.52
N ILE A 28 -9.47 -7.58 3.51
CA ILE A 28 -8.29 -8.28 3.01
C ILE A 28 -7.38 -8.57 4.19
N LYS A 29 -6.95 -9.83 4.34
CA LYS A 29 -6.07 -10.26 5.43
C LYS A 29 -4.77 -10.84 4.90
N GLY A 30 -3.64 -10.22 5.23
CA GLY A 30 -2.33 -10.76 4.94
C GLY A 30 -1.93 -11.85 5.94
N LYS A 31 -1.42 -12.98 5.44
CA LYS A 31 -0.76 -13.97 6.29
C LYS A 31 0.57 -13.44 6.80
N GLU A 32 0.97 -13.94 7.95
CA GLU A 32 2.33 -13.74 8.46
C GLU A 32 3.37 -14.29 7.48
N GLY A 33 4.53 -13.71 7.51
CA GLY A 33 5.69 -14.07 6.71
C GLY A 33 6.65 -12.91 6.61
N ASP A 34 7.91 -13.22 6.39
CA ASP A 34 9.00 -12.28 6.22
C ASP A 34 9.74 -12.52 4.90
N GLY A 35 10.58 -11.61 4.51
CA GLY A 35 11.41 -11.72 3.30
C GLY A 35 10.56 -12.06 2.06
N ALA A 36 10.91 -13.14 1.39
CA ALA A 36 10.19 -13.61 0.18
C ALA A 36 8.76 -14.08 0.47
N ASN A 37 8.43 -14.41 1.72
CA ASN A 37 7.13 -14.91 2.13
C ASN A 37 6.21 -13.81 2.69
N ALA A 38 6.67 -12.57 2.79
CA ALA A 38 5.86 -11.44 3.24
C ALA A 38 4.59 -11.32 2.39
N SER A 39 3.44 -11.33 3.03
CA SER A 39 2.17 -11.10 2.34
C SER A 39 2.01 -9.61 2.05
N THR A 40 1.99 -9.22 0.78
CA THR A 40 1.94 -7.83 0.32
C THR A 40 1.06 -7.72 -0.92
N LEU A 41 0.27 -6.66 -1.03
CA LEU A 41 -0.44 -6.34 -2.26
C LEU A 41 0.41 -5.33 -3.05
N ILE A 42 0.79 -5.69 -4.27
CA ILE A 42 1.66 -4.90 -5.12
C ILE A 42 0.94 -4.56 -6.42
N ILE A 43 0.78 -3.27 -6.70
CA ILE A 43 0.32 -2.76 -7.99
C ILE A 43 1.57 -2.38 -8.76
N ALA A 44 1.99 -3.22 -9.69
CA ALA A 44 3.17 -2.98 -10.51
C ALA A 44 2.92 -1.87 -11.53
N GLN A 45 3.98 -1.31 -12.12
CA GLN A 45 3.86 -0.31 -13.18
C GLN A 45 2.87 -0.74 -14.27
N GLY A 46 1.92 0.13 -14.62
CA GLY A 46 0.88 -0.16 -15.61
C GLY A 46 -0.25 -1.08 -15.14
N GLY A 47 -0.15 -1.65 -13.95
CA GLY A 47 -1.27 -2.24 -13.23
C GLY A 47 -2.14 -1.15 -12.60
N LYS A 48 -3.37 -1.47 -12.23
CA LYS A 48 -4.30 -0.55 -11.58
C LYS A 48 -5.01 -1.17 -10.40
N ILE A 49 -5.32 -0.32 -9.42
CA ILE A 49 -6.22 -0.66 -8.33
C ILE A 49 -7.46 0.24 -8.38
N ASP A 50 -8.63 -0.37 -8.33
CA ASP A 50 -9.91 0.32 -8.11
C ASP A 50 -10.46 -0.11 -6.75
N ALA A 51 -10.05 0.61 -5.71
CA ALA A 51 -10.39 0.36 -4.31
C ALA A 51 -11.16 1.56 -3.75
N GLN A 52 -12.42 1.67 -4.14
CA GLN A 52 -13.29 2.76 -3.73
C GLN A 52 -14.25 2.29 -2.64
N GLY A 53 -13.79 2.32 -1.39
CA GLY A 53 -14.64 2.16 -0.22
C GLY A 53 -15.59 3.33 -0.01
N THR A 54 -16.31 3.33 1.09
CA THR A 54 -17.16 4.45 1.53
C THR A 54 -17.02 4.63 3.04
N GLU A 55 -17.43 5.78 3.58
CA GLU A 55 -17.45 6.04 5.02
C GLU A 55 -18.16 4.94 5.81
N SER A 56 -19.28 4.42 5.29
CA SER A 56 -20.05 3.35 5.95
C SER A 56 -19.61 1.94 5.58
N ALA A 57 -18.75 1.77 4.58
CA ALA A 57 -18.24 0.50 4.12
C ALA A 57 -16.78 0.66 3.62
N PRO A 58 -15.84 0.99 4.52
CA PRO A 58 -14.43 1.12 4.15
C PRO A 58 -13.87 -0.25 3.72
N ILE A 59 -12.82 -0.20 2.90
CA ILE A 59 -12.01 -1.37 2.60
C ILE A 59 -10.95 -1.48 3.69
N ILE A 60 -10.84 -2.62 4.34
CA ILE A 60 -9.88 -2.84 5.42
C ILE A 60 -8.88 -3.91 5.00
N MET A 61 -7.59 -3.56 5.06
CA MET A 61 -6.46 -4.46 4.82
C MET A 61 -5.70 -4.63 6.14
N THR A 62 -5.62 -5.85 6.66
CA THR A 62 -5.06 -6.13 7.99
C THR A 62 -4.38 -7.50 8.04
N SER A 63 -3.87 -7.90 9.19
CA SER A 63 -3.30 -9.23 9.40
C SER A 63 -4.37 -10.33 9.51
N ILE A 64 -4.01 -11.55 9.13
CA ILE A 64 -4.83 -12.75 9.39
C ILE A 64 -5.06 -12.99 10.89
N LEU A 65 -4.19 -12.44 11.73
CA LEU A 65 -4.30 -12.53 13.20
C LEU A 65 -5.34 -11.59 13.79
N ASP A 66 -5.73 -10.53 13.07
CA ASP A 66 -6.83 -9.66 13.47
C ASP A 66 -8.16 -10.43 13.46
N ASN A 67 -8.89 -10.39 14.56
CA ASN A 67 -10.18 -11.10 14.66
C ASN A 67 -11.37 -10.35 14.03
N ILE A 68 -11.11 -9.20 13.39
CA ILE A 68 -12.12 -8.44 12.65
C ILE A 68 -12.86 -9.33 11.66
N THR A 69 -14.17 -9.16 11.57
CA THR A 69 -15.01 -9.85 10.59
C THR A 69 -15.67 -8.86 9.63
N VAL A 70 -16.16 -9.38 8.53
CA VAL A 70 -16.78 -8.57 7.48
C VAL A 70 -17.97 -7.78 8.02
N GLY A 71 -17.92 -6.45 7.84
CA GLY A 71 -18.90 -5.51 8.36
C GLY A 71 -18.53 -4.82 9.67
N ASP A 72 -17.50 -5.30 10.36
CA ASP A 72 -16.94 -4.60 11.52
C ASP A 72 -16.02 -3.44 11.07
N GLN A 73 -15.85 -2.46 11.94
CA GLN A 73 -14.92 -1.34 11.72
C GLN A 73 -13.53 -1.63 12.33
N ALA A 74 -13.44 -2.49 13.33
CA ALA A 74 -12.22 -2.88 14.00
C ALA A 74 -12.35 -4.27 14.62
N GLY A 75 -11.21 -4.96 14.79
CA GLY A 75 -11.09 -6.12 15.66
C GLY A 75 -11.05 -5.72 17.14
N THR A 76 -10.88 -6.71 18.01
CA THR A 76 -10.85 -6.52 19.46
C THR A 76 -9.64 -7.16 20.13
N ASN A 77 -8.71 -7.74 19.36
CA ASN A 77 -7.60 -8.54 19.86
C ASN A 77 -6.21 -7.97 19.51
N LEU A 78 -6.14 -7.10 18.52
CA LEU A 78 -4.92 -6.35 18.19
C LEU A 78 -5.09 -4.90 18.59
N ASP A 79 -3.99 -4.26 18.97
CA ASP A 79 -3.95 -2.85 19.35
C ASP A 79 -2.83 -2.10 18.61
N GLU A 80 -2.59 -0.87 18.98
CA GLU A 80 -1.59 0.01 18.34
C GLU A 80 -0.14 -0.45 18.49
N THR A 81 0.14 -1.46 19.31
CA THR A 81 1.48 -2.03 19.48
C THR A 81 1.72 -3.27 18.62
N ASP A 82 0.68 -3.80 18.01
CA ASP A 82 0.74 -4.97 17.14
C ASP A 82 1.05 -4.55 15.70
N ALA A 83 2.31 -4.36 15.36
CA ALA A 83 2.80 -4.03 14.02
C ALA A 83 3.63 -5.19 13.43
N GLY A 84 3.97 -5.14 12.13
CA GLY A 84 4.84 -6.13 11.48
C GLY A 84 4.20 -7.49 11.20
N LEU A 85 2.87 -7.59 11.27
CA LEU A 85 2.18 -8.88 11.16
C LEU A 85 1.91 -9.32 9.71
N TRP A 86 2.08 -8.43 8.75
CA TRP A 86 2.02 -8.66 7.31
C TRP A 86 2.72 -7.50 6.60
N GLY A 87 2.80 -7.49 5.27
CA GLY A 87 3.39 -6.38 4.53
C GLY A 87 2.54 -5.11 4.58
N GLY A 88 2.05 -4.72 3.45
CA GLY A 88 1.28 -3.49 3.25
C GLY A 88 0.78 -3.41 1.81
N LEU A 89 0.50 -2.18 1.36
CA LEU A 89 0.10 -1.87 0.00
C LEU A 89 1.22 -1.09 -0.71
N ILE A 90 1.72 -1.62 -1.83
CA ILE A 90 2.72 -0.98 -2.67
C ILE A 90 2.11 -0.63 -4.03
N VAL A 91 2.23 0.63 -4.45
CA VAL A 91 1.76 1.12 -5.75
C VAL A 91 2.93 1.75 -6.51
N LEU A 92 3.21 1.23 -7.70
CA LEU A 92 4.36 1.60 -8.52
C LEU A 92 3.87 2.20 -9.84
N GLY A 93 4.22 3.46 -10.09
CA GLY A 93 3.77 4.20 -11.26
C GLY A 93 4.92 4.65 -12.17
N TYR A 94 4.57 5.35 -13.26
CA TYR A 94 5.49 5.85 -14.29
C TYR A 94 5.83 7.34 -14.15
N ALA A 95 5.47 8.00 -13.03
CA ALA A 95 5.76 9.42 -12.85
C ALA A 95 7.25 9.67 -12.53
N PRO A 96 7.74 10.89 -12.78
CA PRO A 96 9.15 11.23 -12.54
C PRO A 96 9.56 11.08 -11.07
N ILE A 97 10.82 10.66 -10.89
CA ILE A 97 11.52 10.56 -9.61
C ILE A 97 12.89 11.22 -9.73
N SER A 98 13.55 11.56 -8.62
CA SER A 98 14.88 12.16 -8.62
C SER A 98 16.01 11.16 -8.32
N ALA A 99 15.83 9.89 -8.64
CA ALA A 99 16.90 8.91 -8.57
C ALA A 99 17.96 9.15 -9.65
N ASP A 100 19.13 8.50 -9.54
CA ASP A 100 20.22 8.59 -10.52
C ASP A 100 19.82 8.20 -11.95
N ALA A 101 18.78 7.35 -12.07
CA ALA A 101 18.16 6.97 -13.34
C ALA A 101 16.68 7.36 -13.35
N ALA A 102 16.06 7.36 -14.55
CA ALA A 102 14.64 7.66 -14.69
C ALA A 102 13.71 6.65 -13.98
N THR A 103 14.23 5.47 -13.68
CA THR A 103 13.53 4.42 -12.94
C THR A 103 14.41 3.90 -11.81
N ALA A 104 13.80 3.39 -10.75
CA ALA A 104 14.46 2.74 -9.64
C ALA A 104 13.76 1.42 -9.30
N LEU A 105 14.33 0.67 -8.37
CA LEU A 105 13.71 -0.52 -7.78
C LEU A 105 13.24 -0.14 -6.39
N ILE A 106 12.00 -0.48 -6.09
CA ILE A 106 11.48 -0.25 -4.75
C ILE A 106 12.24 -1.13 -3.76
N GLU A 107 12.57 -0.57 -2.64
CA GLU A 107 13.24 -1.30 -1.57
C GLU A 107 12.38 -2.44 -1.04
N GLY A 108 13.04 -3.40 -0.41
CA GLY A 108 12.37 -4.56 0.14
C GLY A 108 11.86 -5.59 -0.88
N LEU A 109 11.79 -5.28 -2.16
CA LEU A 109 11.50 -6.27 -3.20
C LEU A 109 12.78 -6.77 -3.88
N PRO A 110 12.85 -8.06 -4.30
CA PRO A 110 14.04 -8.56 -4.96
C PRO A 110 14.34 -7.81 -6.26
N ALA A 111 15.58 -7.38 -6.43
CA ALA A 111 16.02 -6.58 -7.57
C ALA A 111 15.90 -7.27 -8.94
N ASN A 112 15.71 -8.59 -8.96
CA ASN A 112 15.50 -9.36 -10.19
C ASN A 112 14.03 -9.48 -10.59
N GLU A 113 13.10 -8.91 -9.80
CA GLU A 113 11.68 -8.97 -10.07
C GLU A 113 11.23 -7.76 -10.90
N ALA A 114 10.72 -8.01 -12.09
CA ALA A 114 10.29 -6.94 -12.99
C ALA A 114 9.19 -6.04 -12.40
N TYR A 115 8.40 -6.58 -11.48
CA TYR A 115 7.34 -5.84 -10.79
C TYR A 115 7.85 -4.93 -9.66
N ALA A 116 9.15 -4.87 -9.40
CA ALA A 116 9.73 -3.97 -8.40
C ALA A 116 10.14 -2.60 -8.97
N VAL A 117 10.00 -2.39 -10.27
CA VAL A 117 10.41 -1.15 -10.95
C VAL A 117 9.36 -0.06 -10.76
N TYR A 118 9.81 1.17 -10.50
CA TYR A 118 8.97 2.38 -10.49
C TYR A 118 9.69 3.58 -11.11
N GLY A 119 8.96 4.67 -11.34
CA GLY A 119 9.49 5.88 -11.94
C GLY A 119 9.42 5.87 -13.47
N GLY A 120 9.68 7.01 -14.08
CA GLY A 120 9.60 7.20 -15.52
C GLY A 120 9.43 8.67 -15.90
N THR A 121 8.64 8.95 -16.92
CA THR A 121 8.48 10.31 -17.46
C THR A 121 7.01 10.78 -17.55
N ASN A 122 6.06 9.95 -17.11
CA ASN A 122 4.64 10.26 -17.21
C ASN A 122 4.10 10.85 -15.90
N ALA A 123 4.23 12.15 -15.71
CA ALA A 123 3.69 12.83 -14.52
C ALA A 123 2.16 12.67 -14.34
N ALA A 124 1.41 12.37 -15.42
CA ALA A 124 -0.01 12.09 -15.38
C ALA A 124 -0.31 10.58 -15.36
N ASP A 125 0.62 9.77 -14.86
CA ASP A 125 0.39 8.34 -14.64
C ASP A 125 -0.87 8.09 -13.82
N ASN A 126 -1.56 6.99 -14.11
CA ASN A 126 -2.80 6.61 -13.46
C ASN A 126 -2.74 5.15 -13.00
N SER A 127 -2.46 4.97 -11.73
CA SER A 127 -2.46 3.67 -11.06
C SER A 127 -3.83 3.29 -10.44
N GLY A 128 -4.87 4.12 -10.67
CA GLY A 128 -6.25 3.83 -10.24
C GLY A 128 -6.77 4.74 -9.14
N SER A 129 -7.60 4.20 -8.26
CA SER A 129 -8.24 4.92 -7.13
C SER A 129 -8.11 4.15 -5.83
N ILE A 130 -7.75 4.85 -4.77
CA ILE A 130 -7.64 4.34 -3.40
C ILE A 130 -8.43 5.30 -2.50
N GLU A 131 -9.65 4.92 -2.16
CA GLU A 131 -10.56 5.78 -1.39
C GLU A 131 -11.22 4.99 -0.24
N TYR A 132 -11.28 5.59 0.94
CA TYR A 132 -11.76 4.94 2.16
C TYR A 132 -11.12 3.56 2.37
N VAL A 133 -9.78 3.53 2.33
CA VAL A 133 -8.97 2.33 2.55
C VAL A 133 -8.19 2.48 3.85
N SER A 134 -8.26 1.47 4.71
CA SER A 134 -7.49 1.37 5.95
C SER A 134 -6.50 0.22 5.85
N VAL A 135 -5.22 0.49 6.09
CA VAL A 135 -4.13 -0.50 6.16
C VAL A 135 -3.63 -0.57 7.59
N ARG A 136 -3.66 -1.76 8.18
CA ARG A 136 -3.40 -1.94 9.62
C ARG A 136 -2.43 -3.07 9.90
N HIS A 137 -1.62 -2.90 10.96
CA HIS A 137 -0.73 -3.93 11.50
C HIS A 137 0.31 -4.43 10.50
N GLY A 138 0.71 -3.56 9.55
CA GLY A 138 1.68 -3.83 8.50
C GLY A 138 3.14 -3.64 8.93
N GLY A 139 4.03 -3.66 7.94
CA GLY A 139 5.44 -3.33 8.15
C GLY A 139 6.35 -4.53 8.39
N THR A 140 5.99 -5.73 7.88
CA THR A 140 6.86 -6.89 8.04
C THR A 140 8.19 -6.68 7.31
N LEU A 141 9.27 -7.25 7.88
CA LEU A 141 10.61 -7.26 7.29
C LEU A 141 10.63 -8.00 5.95
N ILE A 142 11.16 -7.39 4.90
CA ILE A 142 11.33 -8.01 3.57
C ILE A 142 12.78 -8.23 3.15
N GLY A 143 13.73 -7.71 3.90
CA GLY A 143 15.17 -7.86 3.68
C GLY A 143 15.96 -7.46 4.92
N ASP A 144 17.29 -7.47 4.83
CA ASP A 144 18.17 -7.07 5.94
C ASP A 144 17.98 -5.56 6.26
N GLY A 145 17.11 -5.25 7.22
CA GLY A 145 16.85 -3.90 7.70
C GLY A 145 15.93 -3.07 6.79
N ASN A 146 15.17 -3.72 5.91
CA ASN A 146 14.13 -3.07 5.09
C ASN A 146 12.76 -3.61 5.49
N GLU A 147 11.94 -2.75 6.00
CA GLU A 147 10.53 -2.96 6.32
C GLU A 147 9.64 -2.49 5.15
N ILE A 148 8.37 -2.85 5.17
CA ILE A 148 7.37 -2.31 4.25
C ILE A 148 6.63 -1.19 4.95
N ASN A 149 6.43 -0.07 4.26
CA ASN A 149 5.53 0.99 4.72
C ASN A 149 4.08 0.51 4.72
N GLY A 150 3.23 1.17 5.49
CA GLY A 150 1.79 0.89 5.46
C GLY A 150 1.24 1.01 4.03
N ILE A 151 1.49 2.17 3.41
CA ILE A 151 1.19 2.42 1.99
C ILE A 151 2.42 3.05 1.34
N THR A 152 2.96 2.41 0.32
CA THR A 152 4.04 2.94 -0.52
C THR A 152 3.48 3.45 -1.85
N LEU A 153 3.77 4.73 -2.18
CA LEU A 153 3.38 5.37 -3.44
C LEU A 153 4.65 5.79 -4.20
N ALA A 154 5.18 4.91 -5.04
CA ALA A 154 6.46 5.12 -5.72
C ALA A 154 6.27 5.47 -7.21
N GLY A 155 6.68 6.67 -7.61
CA GLY A 155 6.50 7.17 -8.97
C GLY A 155 5.04 7.24 -9.41
N VAL A 156 4.10 7.42 -8.49
CA VAL A 156 2.66 7.48 -8.79
C VAL A 156 2.31 8.86 -9.32
N GLY A 157 1.53 8.91 -10.40
CA GLY A 157 1.23 10.16 -11.11
C GLY A 157 -0.09 10.82 -10.72
N SER A 158 -0.25 12.07 -11.18
CA SER A 158 -1.34 12.98 -10.79
C SER A 158 -2.74 12.56 -11.24
N ALA A 159 -2.88 11.57 -12.12
CA ALA A 159 -4.19 11.05 -12.52
C ALA A 159 -4.66 9.88 -11.61
N THR A 160 -3.83 9.47 -10.64
CA THR A 160 -4.23 8.53 -9.59
C THR A 160 -4.98 9.27 -8.49
N VAL A 161 -6.03 8.65 -7.96
CA VAL A 161 -6.83 9.21 -6.85
C VAL A 161 -6.42 8.54 -5.54
N VAL A 162 -6.02 9.35 -4.54
CA VAL A 162 -5.74 8.87 -3.17
C VAL A 162 -6.48 9.78 -2.19
N ASN A 163 -7.48 9.24 -1.51
CA ASN A 163 -8.34 10.05 -0.66
C ASN A 163 -8.97 9.22 0.47
N HIS A 164 -9.09 9.81 1.66
CA HIS A 164 -9.62 9.13 2.84
C HIS A 164 -8.92 7.78 3.10
N ILE A 165 -7.62 7.82 3.31
CA ILE A 165 -6.83 6.64 3.67
C ILE A 165 -6.40 6.69 5.14
N GLU A 166 -6.28 5.52 5.73
CA GLU A 166 -5.83 5.33 7.11
C GLU A 166 -4.72 4.30 7.17
N VAL A 167 -3.67 4.58 7.94
CA VAL A 167 -2.66 3.59 8.32
C VAL A 167 -2.59 3.49 9.83
N VAL A 168 -2.63 2.28 10.39
CA VAL A 168 -2.58 2.03 11.83
C VAL A 168 -1.56 0.94 12.14
N ALA A 169 -0.68 1.21 13.10
CA ALA A 169 0.28 0.25 13.65
C ALA A 169 1.16 -0.39 12.55
N ASN A 170 1.98 0.42 11.90
CA ASN A 170 3.03 -0.05 10.97
C ASN A 170 4.40 -0.05 11.66
N VAL A 171 5.33 -0.93 11.24
CA VAL A 171 6.69 -0.96 11.82
C VAL A 171 7.52 0.22 11.33
N ASP A 172 7.43 0.51 10.06
CA ASP A 172 8.09 1.61 9.37
C ASP A 172 7.10 2.76 9.15
N ASP A 173 7.23 3.51 8.08
CA ASP A 173 6.39 4.67 7.80
C ASP A 173 4.91 4.33 7.62
N GLY A 174 4.08 5.32 7.87
CA GLY A 174 2.66 5.21 7.56
C GLY A 174 2.41 5.26 6.06
N VAL A 175 2.74 6.38 5.43
CA VAL A 175 2.66 6.55 3.96
C VAL A 175 3.96 7.14 3.47
N GLU A 176 4.62 6.46 2.54
CA GLU A 176 5.84 6.94 1.92
C GLU A 176 5.65 7.23 0.43
N PHE A 177 6.19 8.38 -0.01
CA PHE A 177 6.15 8.87 -1.38
C PHE A 177 7.55 8.88 -1.99
N PHE A 178 7.88 7.89 -2.81
CA PHE A 178 9.12 7.87 -3.60
C PHE A 178 8.93 8.65 -4.90
N GLY A 179 9.07 9.96 -4.86
CA GLY A 179 8.83 10.82 -6.00
C GLY A 179 7.39 10.79 -6.52
N GLY A 180 7.21 11.06 -7.81
CA GLY A 180 5.88 11.11 -8.39
C GLY A 180 5.16 12.44 -8.17
N SER A 181 3.89 12.49 -8.54
CA SER A 181 3.06 13.70 -8.55
C SER A 181 1.61 13.46 -8.14
N VAL A 182 1.31 12.33 -7.52
CA VAL A 182 -0.03 12.02 -7.02
C VAL A 182 -0.45 13.03 -5.95
N ASN A 183 -1.71 13.47 -5.99
CA ASN A 183 -2.29 14.27 -4.91
C ASN A 183 -3.01 13.33 -3.94
N ALA A 184 -2.70 13.48 -2.65
CA ALA A 184 -3.30 12.68 -1.61
C ALA A 184 -3.97 13.57 -0.55
N SER A 185 -5.16 13.20 -0.09
CA SER A 185 -5.93 14.01 0.83
C SER A 185 -6.67 13.17 1.86
N ASN A 186 -7.00 13.79 3.02
CA ASN A 186 -7.72 13.13 4.10
C ASN A 186 -7.01 11.85 4.57
N ILE A 187 -5.74 12.00 4.95
CA ILE A 187 -4.89 10.90 5.40
C ILE A 187 -4.82 10.91 6.92
N VAL A 188 -5.00 9.75 7.53
CA VAL A 188 -4.79 9.52 8.96
C VAL A 188 -3.72 8.46 9.13
N VAL A 189 -2.69 8.76 9.90
CA VAL A 189 -1.66 7.80 10.30
C VAL A 189 -1.58 7.78 11.82
N TRP A 190 -1.56 6.60 12.40
CA TRP A 190 -1.49 6.41 13.84
C TRP A 190 -0.65 5.20 14.22
N ALA A 191 0.24 5.39 15.20
CA ALA A 191 1.05 4.33 15.81
C ALA A 191 1.97 3.60 14.83
N GLN A 192 2.57 4.33 13.90
CA GLN A 192 3.68 3.83 13.06
C GLN A 192 5.02 3.90 13.84
N GLY A 193 6.00 3.13 13.40
CA GLY A 193 7.28 2.99 14.08
C GLY A 193 8.29 4.08 13.72
N ASP A 194 8.18 4.70 12.54
CA ASP A 194 9.04 5.79 12.09
C ASP A 194 8.19 7.02 11.69
N ASP A 195 8.18 7.47 10.46
CA ASP A 195 7.49 8.68 10.06
C ASP A 195 6.00 8.44 9.71
N ALA A 196 5.13 9.42 10.04
CA ALA A 196 3.74 9.35 9.61
C ALA A 196 3.63 9.51 8.08
N TYR A 197 4.43 10.41 7.54
CA TYR A 197 4.55 10.69 6.11
C TYR A 197 6.01 10.91 5.78
N ASP A 198 6.61 10.00 5.00
CA ASP A 198 7.91 10.24 4.40
C ASP A 198 7.78 10.70 2.94
N ILE A 199 8.56 11.72 2.60
CA ILE A 199 8.52 12.37 1.29
C ILE A 199 9.93 12.38 0.72
N ASP A 200 10.20 11.51 -0.22
CA ASP A 200 11.51 11.34 -0.84
C ASP A 200 11.48 11.57 -2.35
N GLN A 201 12.65 11.52 -2.99
CA GLN A 201 12.87 11.54 -4.43
C GLN A 201 12.12 12.63 -5.20
N ALA A 202 12.09 13.85 -4.61
CA ALA A 202 11.45 15.04 -5.21
C ALA A 202 9.96 14.83 -5.54
N TYR A 203 9.22 14.20 -4.65
CA TYR A 203 7.76 14.17 -4.73
C TYR A 203 7.21 15.58 -4.96
N SER A 204 6.25 15.70 -5.88
CA SER A 204 5.73 17.00 -6.35
C SER A 204 4.20 17.11 -6.29
N GLY A 205 3.53 16.16 -5.63
CA GLY A 205 2.09 16.21 -5.36
C GLY A 205 1.72 17.14 -4.19
N THR A 206 0.46 17.11 -3.79
CA THR A 206 -0.11 17.89 -2.67
C THR A 206 -1.00 17.02 -1.81
#